data_ff03b21aaf90c6b60aa24c2d09b6ce10
#
_entry.id   ff03b21aaf90c6b60aa24c2d09b6ce10
#
_cell.length_a   1.000
_cell.length_b   1.000
_cell.length_c   1.000
_cell.angle_alpha   90.00
_cell.angle_beta   90.00
_cell.angle_gamma   90.00
#
_symmetry.space_group_name_H-M   'P 1'
#
loop_
_entity.id
_entity.type
_entity.pdbx_description
1 polymer ?
#
loop_
_entity_poly.entity_id
_entity_poly.type
_entity_poly.pdbx_seq_one_letter_code
_entity_poly.pdbx_strand_id
1 'polypeptide(L)'
;MKKTTSIVLLAGLSAALSARGQELTGAYRVLNMPLSSHVAALGGAGISLVEDSPWAGWFNPSLYASVSDRSLGLSAMTYADGAVWAGAQYVKAFGERHTAAFHAAAMNYGEQNETDEQGTVLGQFSPSDVVIGGAYSYLLSNRWSGGAAIKGVFSSYGGYSAAAVSFDLGLNYFDPDRDLSFSLALRNVGAQISSFDGRTQRVPFSLEMGYTRGMEHTPLRFSITATDLTHWKKSDFYTPEGEDLSFGKLLLNHLVVGVDVVLSDNFYLAAGYNFRRAHELKAAGSAHGAGRTLGAGLSVRRCRFGASYAKYHVSTSSLLFNVGYTF
;
A
#
# COMPACT_ATOMS: atom_id res chain seq x y z
N MET A 1 35.36 -1.26 -8.00
CA MET A 1 33.92 -1.24 -8.29
C MET A 1 33.03 -1.64 -7.11
N LYS A 2 33.40 -2.58 -6.22
CA LYS A 2 32.54 -2.98 -5.06
C LYS A 2 32.32 -1.92 -3.97
N LYS A 3 33.26 -0.99 -3.77
CA LYS A 3 33.15 0.06 -2.72
C LYS A 3 32.23 1.22 -3.11
N THR A 4 32.11 1.55 -4.39
CA THR A 4 31.24 2.64 -4.88
C THR A 4 29.76 2.26 -4.83
N THR A 5 29.42 1.00 -5.11
CA THR A 5 28.03 0.50 -5.06
C THR A 5 27.49 0.50 -3.62
N SER A 6 28.33 0.13 -2.64
CA SER A 6 27.95 0.17 -1.22
C SER A 6 27.73 1.58 -0.70
N ILE A 7 28.52 2.57 -1.17
CA ILE A 7 28.39 3.99 -0.78
C ILE A 7 27.09 4.59 -1.35
N VAL A 8 26.70 4.26 -2.57
CA VAL A 8 25.46 4.76 -3.18
C VAL A 8 24.23 4.17 -2.47
N LEU A 9 24.27 2.89 -2.08
CA LEU A 9 23.18 2.28 -1.30
C LEU A 9 23.07 2.90 0.11
N LEU A 10 24.20 3.14 0.79
CA LEU A 10 24.23 3.77 2.10
C LEU A 10 23.82 5.27 2.04
N ALA A 11 24.22 6.00 1.00
CA ALA A 11 23.83 7.38 0.78
C ALA A 11 22.32 7.51 0.45
N GLY A 12 21.76 6.58 -0.34
CA GLY A 12 20.34 6.49 -0.59
C GLY A 12 19.54 6.20 0.69
N LEU A 13 20.02 5.29 1.53
CA LEU A 13 19.41 4.97 2.81
C LEU A 13 19.46 6.14 3.81
N SER A 14 20.58 6.86 3.88
CA SER A 14 20.73 8.02 4.78
C SER A 14 19.88 9.22 4.33
N ALA A 15 19.68 9.44 3.03
CA ALA A 15 18.78 10.47 2.51
C ALA A 15 17.30 10.14 2.78
N ALA A 16 16.93 8.85 2.72
CA ALA A 16 15.57 8.38 3.03
C ALA A 16 15.23 8.52 4.54
N LEU A 17 16.21 8.30 5.44
CA LEU A 17 16.02 8.39 6.89
C LEU A 17 15.70 9.80 7.41
N SER A 18 15.94 10.84 6.63
CA SER A 18 15.58 12.23 7.01
C SER A 18 14.18 12.66 6.57
N ALA A 19 13.37 11.76 6.02
CA ALA A 19 12.02 12.08 5.58
C ALA A 19 11.06 12.19 6.77
N ARG A 20 10.57 13.38 7.05
CA ARG A 20 9.48 13.64 8.00
C ARG A 20 8.19 13.61 7.18
N GLY A 21 7.30 12.67 7.44
CA GLY A 21 6.05 12.54 6.72
C GLY A 21 4.92 12.10 7.63
N GLN A 22 3.83 12.85 7.62
CA GLN A 22 2.56 12.36 8.14
C GLN A 22 1.94 11.44 7.09
N GLU A 23 1.21 10.40 7.49
CA GLU A 23 0.54 9.49 6.54
C GLU A 23 -0.45 10.25 5.64
N LEU A 24 -1.04 11.31 6.16
CA LEU A 24 -2.05 12.13 5.47
C LEU A 24 -1.54 13.43 4.84
N THR A 25 -0.32 13.87 5.07
CA THR A 25 0.26 15.10 4.52
C THR A 25 1.58 14.81 3.81
N GLY A 26 1.68 14.98 2.53
CA GLY A 26 2.89 14.76 1.76
C GLY A 26 2.60 14.40 0.32
N ALA A 27 3.58 14.52 -0.55
CA ALA A 27 3.48 14.15 -1.95
C ALA A 27 3.50 12.62 -2.14
N TYR A 28 3.05 12.20 -3.31
CA TYR A 28 3.17 10.81 -3.79
C TYR A 28 2.47 9.76 -2.92
N ARG A 29 1.40 10.14 -2.23
CA ARG A 29 0.61 9.24 -1.36
C ARG A 29 -0.04 8.08 -2.05
N VAL A 30 -0.27 8.21 -3.34
CA VAL A 30 -0.78 7.14 -4.19
C VAL A 30 0.04 5.86 -4.08
N LEU A 31 1.34 5.97 -3.73
CA LEU A 31 2.21 4.82 -3.46
C LEU A 31 1.79 4.01 -2.22
N ASN A 32 1.05 4.61 -1.30
CA ASN A 32 0.53 3.95 -0.09
C ASN A 32 -0.93 3.49 -0.24
N MET A 33 -1.57 3.77 -1.38
CA MET A 33 -2.93 3.31 -1.63
C MET A 33 -2.95 1.83 -2.00
N PRO A 34 -3.83 1.02 -1.40
CA PRO A 34 -3.91 -0.41 -1.72
C PRO A 34 -4.55 -0.61 -3.09
N LEU A 35 -4.09 -1.66 -3.79
CA LEU A 35 -4.74 -2.21 -4.98
C LEU A 35 -5.45 -3.56 -4.68
N SER A 36 -5.13 -4.19 -3.55
CA SER A 36 -5.80 -5.40 -3.08
C SER A 36 -6.93 -5.05 -2.12
N SER A 37 -8.15 -5.51 -2.43
CA SER A 37 -9.29 -5.41 -1.51
C SER A 37 -9.08 -6.24 -0.25
N HIS A 38 -8.37 -7.37 -0.34
CA HIS A 38 -8.04 -8.20 0.81
C HIS A 38 -7.10 -7.46 1.77
N VAL A 39 -6.00 -6.92 1.25
CA VAL A 39 -5.08 -6.08 2.05
C VAL A 39 -5.80 -4.87 2.64
N ALA A 40 -6.68 -4.21 1.87
CA ALA A 40 -7.48 -3.10 2.37
C ALA A 40 -8.41 -3.50 3.51
N ALA A 41 -9.02 -4.70 3.42
CA ALA A 41 -9.88 -5.27 4.47
C ALA A 41 -9.12 -5.61 5.75
N LEU A 42 -7.85 -5.97 5.65
CA LEU A 42 -6.96 -6.26 6.79
C LEU A 42 -6.27 -5.01 7.37
N GLY A 43 -6.81 -3.81 7.14
CA GLY A 43 -6.28 -2.55 7.68
C GLY A 43 -5.42 -1.75 6.72
N GLY A 44 -5.15 -2.26 5.51
CA GLY A 44 -4.46 -1.56 4.43
C GLY A 44 -2.93 -1.71 4.42
N ALA A 45 -2.36 -2.64 5.18
CA ALA A 45 -0.92 -2.89 5.25
C ALA A 45 -0.61 -4.40 5.36
N GLY A 46 -0.96 -5.19 4.36
CA GLY A 46 -0.77 -6.65 4.36
C GLY A 46 0.48 -7.08 3.58
N ILE A 47 1.68 -6.87 4.13
CA ILE A 47 2.95 -7.23 3.46
C ILE A 47 3.34 -8.70 3.62
N SER A 48 2.65 -9.47 4.48
CA SER A 48 2.91 -10.89 4.77
C SER A 48 1.76 -11.81 4.37
N LEU A 49 0.76 -11.28 3.68
CA LEU A 49 -0.37 -12.05 3.19
C LEU A 49 0.04 -12.83 1.93
N VAL A 50 0.37 -14.12 2.09
CA VAL A 50 0.71 -15.00 0.98
C VAL A 50 -0.58 -15.56 0.38
N GLU A 51 -0.85 -15.19 -0.87
CA GLU A 51 -2.03 -15.63 -1.61
C GLU A 51 -1.76 -15.69 -3.11
N ASP A 52 -2.46 -16.56 -3.82
CA ASP A 52 -2.43 -16.58 -5.28
C ASP A 52 -3.31 -15.47 -5.85
N SER A 53 -2.83 -14.25 -5.78
CA SER A 53 -3.58 -13.06 -6.18
C SER A 53 -2.69 -12.10 -6.96
N PRO A 54 -3.12 -11.57 -8.12
CA PRO A 54 -2.29 -10.66 -8.91
C PRO A 54 -1.92 -9.38 -8.16
N TRP A 55 -2.61 -9.03 -7.07
CA TRP A 55 -2.35 -7.83 -6.26
C TRP A 55 -1.38 -8.07 -5.10
N ALA A 56 -0.98 -9.32 -4.81
CA ALA A 56 -0.24 -9.70 -3.62
C ALA A 56 1.07 -8.88 -3.43
N GLY A 57 1.79 -8.64 -4.52
CA GLY A 57 3.12 -8.02 -4.48
C GLY A 57 3.15 -6.48 -4.54
N TRP A 58 2.02 -5.77 -4.53
CA TRP A 58 1.99 -4.30 -4.64
C TRP A 58 2.78 -3.59 -3.52
N PHE A 59 2.67 -4.09 -2.30
CA PHE A 59 3.38 -3.57 -1.13
C PHE A 59 4.65 -4.35 -0.77
N ASN A 60 4.74 -5.62 -1.16
CA ASN A 60 5.91 -6.47 -0.94
C ASN A 60 6.18 -7.31 -2.19
N PRO A 61 7.13 -6.92 -3.04
CA PRO A 61 7.37 -7.60 -4.32
C PRO A 61 7.77 -9.07 -4.19
N SER A 62 8.25 -9.53 -3.02
CA SER A 62 8.59 -10.93 -2.80
C SER A 62 7.35 -11.85 -2.85
N LEU A 63 6.14 -11.32 -2.59
CA LEU A 63 4.90 -12.09 -2.60
C LEU A 63 4.42 -12.48 -4.01
N TYR A 64 4.95 -11.84 -5.07
CA TYR A 64 4.67 -12.31 -6.43
C TYR A 64 5.16 -13.73 -6.72
N ALA A 65 6.10 -14.25 -5.93
CA ALA A 65 6.56 -15.64 -6.06
C ALA A 65 5.47 -16.70 -5.84
N SER A 66 4.37 -16.34 -5.15
CA SER A 66 3.22 -17.21 -4.90
C SER A 66 2.07 -17.06 -5.91
N VAL A 67 2.22 -16.17 -6.89
CA VAL A 67 1.16 -15.87 -7.86
C VAL A 67 1.26 -16.78 -9.07
N SER A 68 0.13 -17.34 -9.48
CA SER A 68 0.01 -18.19 -10.67
C SER A 68 0.40 -17.46 -11.95
N ASP A 69 0.96 -18.21 -12.91
CA ASP A 69 1.36 -17.68 -14.23
C ASP A 69 0.19 -17.04 -14.96
N ARG A 70 0.48 -15.95 -15.68
CA ARG A 70 -0.48 -15.20 -16.51
C ARG A 70 -1.74 -14.78 -15.75
N SER A 71 -1.54 -14.15 -14.59
CA SER A 71 -2.63 -13.58 -13.79
C SER A 71 -2.80 -12.09 -14.07
N LEU A 72 -4.02 -11.67 -14.38
CA LEU A 72 -4.42 -10.26 -14.58
C LEU A 72 -5.33 -9.84 -13.44
N GLY A 73 -5.10 -8.67 -12.87
CA GLY A 73 -5.93 -8.06 -11.84
C GLY A 73 -6.32 -6.63 -12.18
N LEU A 74 -7.59 -6.29 -11.96
CA LEU A 74 -8.14 -4.96 -12.07
C LEU A 74 -8.68 -4.52 -10.72
N SER A 75 -8.46 -3.25 -10.37
CA SER A 75 -8.87 -2.65 -9.10
C SER A 75 -9.56 -1.32 -9.36
N ALA A 76 -10.61 -1.03 -8.61
CA ALA A 76 -11.25 0.28 -8.59
C ALA A 76 -11.72 0.63 -7.18
N MET A 77 -11.38 1.83 -6.70
CA MET A 77 -11.73 2.31 -5.36
C MET A 77 -12.33 3.71 -5.44
N THR A 78 -13.44 3.90 -4.75
CA THR A 78 -13.99 5.23 -4.50
C THR A 78 -13.19 5.94 -3.42
N TYR A 79 -12.95 7.23 -3.60
CA TYR A 79 -12.25 8.08 -2.63
C TYR A 79 -13.06 9.35 -2.33
N ALA A 80 -12.51 10.26 -1.52
CA ALA A 80 -13.18 11.50 -1.16
C ALA A 80 -13.51 12.38 -2.37
N ASP A 81 -14.61 13.12 -2.28
CA ASP A 81 -15.02 14.17 -3.23
C ASP A 81 -15.11 13.70 -4.69
N GLY A 82 -15.55 12.45 -4.89
CA GLY A 82 -15.69 11.86 -6.22
C GLY A 82 -14.39 11.36 -6.85
N ALA A 83 -13.26 11.44 -6.13
CA ALA A 83 -12.00 10.89 -6.60
C ALA A 83 -12.08 9.35 -6.74
N VAL A 84 -11.36 8.83 -7.72
CA VAL A 84 -11.30 7.40 -8.02
C VAL A 84 -9.84 6.96 -8.13
N TRP A 85 -9.50 5.91 -7.37
CA TRP A 85 -8.25 5.16 -7.50
C TRP A 85 -8.50 3.88 -8.27
N ALA A 86 -7.82 3.69 -9.39
CA ALA A 86 -7.96 2.49 -10.21
C ALA A 86 -6.59 1.94 -10.59
N GLY A 87 -6.50 0.63 -10.83
CA GLY A 87 -5.25 0.02 -11.23
C GLY A 87 -5.42 -1.32 -11.93
N ALA A 88 -4.36 -1.70 -12.64
CA ALA A 88 -4.24 -2.97 -13.32
C ALA A 88 -2.86 -3.59 -13.01
N GLN A 89 -2.82 -4.90 -12.86
CA GLN A 89 -1.59 -5.66 -12.65
C GLN A 89 -1.62 -6.92 -13.51
N TYR A 90 -0.47 -7.21 -14.12
CA TYR A 90 -0.26 -8.44 -14.85
C TYR A 90 0.97 -9.15 -14.29
N VAL A 91 0.80 -10.42 -13.94
CA VAL A 91 1.85 -11.26 -13.36
C VAL A 91 2.15 -12.41 -14.29
N LYS A 92 3.44 -12.66 -14.52
CA LYS A 92 3.94 -13.76 -15.32
C LYS A 92 5.03 -14.51 -14.58
N ALA A 93 4.83 -15.80 -14.37
CA ALA A 93 5.87 -16.70 -13.88
C ALA A 93 6.72 -17.22 -15.03
N PHE A 94 8.02 -17.39 -14.78
CA PHE A 94 8.99 -17.96 -15.72
C PHE A 94 9.66 -19.16 -15.04
N GLY A 95 9.18 -20.36 -15.35
CA GLY A 95 9.59 -21.57 -14.65
C GLY A 95 9.08 -21.57 -13.21
N GLU A 96 9.80 -22.27 -12.32
CA GLU A 96 9.34 -22.51 -10.93
C GLU A 96 9.76 -21.44 -9.93
N ARG A 97 10.72 -20.57 -10.29
CA ARG A 97 11.36 -19.68 -9.32
C ARG A 97 11.29 -18.19 -9.65
N HIS A 98 10.97 -17.85 -10.87
CA HIS A 98 11.05 -16.47 -11.36
C HIS A 98 9.66 -15.94 -11.66
N THR A 99 9.32 -14.81 -11.13
CA THR A 99 8.04 -14.13 -11.40
C THR A 99 8.29 -12.65 -11.67
N ALA A 100 7.74 -12.15 -12.76
CA ALA A 100 7.73 -10.72 -13.06
C ALA A 100 6.29 -10.20 -13.01
N ALA A 101 6.14 -8.96 -12.59
CA ALA A 101 4.86 -8.28 -12.61
C ALA A 101 5.02 -6.89 -13.24
N PHE A 102 3.99 -6.47 -13.94
CA PHE A 102 3.82 -5.09 -14.39
C PHE A 102 2.56 -4.53 -13.75
N HIS A 103 2.62 -3.29 -13.31
CA HIS A 103 1.46 -2.62 -12.70
C HIS A 103 1.36 -1.18 -13.16
N ALA A 104 0.12 -0.74 -13.32
CA ALA A 104 -0.24 0.65 -13.56
C ALA A 104 -1.43 1.01 -12.69
N ALA A 105 -1.41 2.18 -12.10
CA ALA A 105 -2.52 2.68 -11.29
C ALA A 105 -2.65 4.20 -11.45
N ALA A 106 -3.86 4.72 -11.29
CA ALA A 106 -4.13 6.14 -11.41
C ALA A 106 -5.13 6.60 -10.35
N MET A 107 -4.85 7.74 -9.73
CA MET A 107 -5.79 8.52 -8.94
C MET A 107 -6.28 9.68 -9.79
N ASN A 108 -7.57 9.76 -10.01
CA ASN A 108 -8.24 10.93 -10.54
C ASN A 108 -8.97 11.61 -9.37
N TYR A 109 -8.68 12.88 -9.12
CA TYR A 109 -9.24 13.63 -7.99
C TYR A 109 -10.57 14.32 -8.31
N GLY A 110 -11.14 14.06 -9.49
CA GLY A 110 -12.35 14.73 -9.95
C GLY A 110 -12.08 16.13 -10.50
N GLU A 111 -13.15 16.81 -10.89
CA GLU A 111 -13.08 18.18 -11.38
C GLU A 111 -12.99 19.17 -10.21
N GLN A 112 -12.06 20.10 -10.31
CA GLN A 112 -11.86 21.18 -9.34
C GLN A 112 -11.92 22.54 -10.05
N ASN A 113 -12.48 23.55 -9.37
CA ASN A 113 -12.53 24.89 -9.90
C ASN A 113 -11.17 25.58 -9.74
N GLU A 114 -10.67 26.17 -10.81
CA GLU A 114 -9.59 27.14 -10.78
C GLU A 114 -10.18 28.51 -10.40
N THR A 115 -9.69 29.11 -9.32
CA THR A 115 -10.20 30.41 -8.83
C THR A 115 -9.06 31.42 -8.75
N ASP A 116 -9.38 32.70 -9.00
CA ASP A 116 -8.48 33.81 -8.71
C ASP A 116 -8.41 34.12 -7.19
N GLU A 117 -7.58 35.11 -6.82
CA GLU A 117 -7.44 35.55 -5.43
C GLU A 117 -8.73 36.13 -4.84
N GLN A 118 -9.70 36.52 -5.66
CA GLN A 118 -10.99 37.06 -5.29
C GLN A 118 -12.08 35.96 -5.19
N GLY A 119 -11.74 34.71 -5.53
CA GLY A 119 -12.66 33.57 -5.52
C GLY A 119 -13.51 33.42 -6.78
N THR A 120 -13.21 34.18 -7.84
CA THR A 120 -13.90 34.04 -9.14
C THR A 120 -13.43 32.79 -9.84
N VAL A 121 -14.35 31.96 -10.31
CA VAL A 121 -14.02 30.74 -11.07
C VAL A 121 -13.51 31.14 -12.46
N LEU A 122 -12.26 30.80 -12.74
CA LEU A 122 -11.60 31.06 -14.03
C LEU A 122 -11.72 29.87 -15.00
N GLY A 123 -11.82 28.64 -14.45
CA GLY A 123 -11.87 27.42 -15.22
C GLY A 123 -12.06 26.18 -14.32
N GLN A 124 -11.91 25.01 -14.93
CA GLN A 124 -11.89 23.74 -14.23
C GLN A 124 -10.68 22.92 -14.67
N PHE A 125 -10.14 22.14 -13.75
CA PHE A 125 -9.07 21.17 -14.01
C PHE A 125 -9.28 19.88 -13.24
N SER A 126 -8.71 18.77 -13.71
CA SER A 126 -8.79 17.47 -13.05
C SER A 126 -7.40 17.02 -12.61
N PRO A 127 -7.06 17.18 -11.33
CA PRO A 127 -5.79 16.69 -10.79
C PRO A 127 -5.71 15.17 -10.92
N SER A 128 -4.51 14.66 -11.18
CA SER A 128 -4.29 13.23 -11.30
C SER A 128 -2.87 12.82 -10.92
N ASP A 129 -2.76 11.62 -10.34
CA ASP A 129 -1.50 10.93 -10.15
C ASP A 129 -1.53 9.60 -10.89
N VAL A 130 -0.47 9.29 -11.62
CA VAL A 130 -0.33 8.02 -12.34
C VAL A 130 0.93 7.32 -11.83
N VAL A 131 0.79 6.04 -11.48
CA VAL A 131 1.89 5.16 -11.07
C VAL A 131 2.04 4.07 -12.11
N ILE A 132 3.26 3.91 -12.64
CA ILE A 132 3.61 2.83 -13.55
C ILE A 132 4.86 2.14 -12.99
N GLY A 133 4.87 0.82 -12.98
CA GLY A 133 6.00 0.10 -12.45
C GLY A 133 6.10 -1.35 -12.87
N GLY A 134 7.23 -1.94 -12.51
CA GLY A 134 7.50 -3.34 -12.69
C GLY A 134 8.12 -3.94 -11.44
N ALA A 135 7.90 -5.22 -11.24
CA ALA A 135 8.45 -5.97 -10.14
C ALA A 135 9.02 -7.30 -10.61
N TYR A 136 9.97 -7.79 -9.85
CA TYR A 136 10.56 -9.10 -10.05
C TYR A 136 10.68 -9.79 -8.70
N SER A 137 10.27 -11.04 -8.64
CA SER A 137 10.36 -11.91 -7.48
C SER A 137 11.12 -13.19 -7.82
N TYR A 138 11.88 -13.67 -6.85
CA TYR A 138 12.67 -14.88 -6.96
C TYR A 138 12.47 -15.78 -5.74
N LEU A 139 12.15 -17.04 -5.98
CA LEU A 139 12.05 -18.06 -4.95
C LEU A 139 13.47 -18.53 -4.58
N LEU A 140 14.00 -17.99 -3.49
CA LEU A 140 15.35 -18.28 -2.98
C LEU A 140 15.46 -19.73 -2.50
N SER A 141 14.41 -20.24 -1.86
CA SER A 141 14.26 -21.62 -1.42
C SER A 141 12.78 -21.98 -1.35
N ASN A 142 12.42 -23.20 -0.97
CA ASN A 142 11.03 -23.63 -0.84
C ASN A 142 10.21 -22.81 0.17
N ARG A 143 10.87 -22.04 1.06
CA ARG A 143 10.21 -21.22 2.08
C ARG A 143 10.58 -19.74 2.03
N TRP A 144 11.60 -19.37 1.27
CA TRP A 144 12.06 -17.99 1.18
C TRP A 144 11.88 -17.42 -0.22
N SER A 145 11.31 -16.25 -0.31
CA SER A 145 11.25 -15.46 -1.54
C SER A 145 11.77 -14.05 -1.30
N GLY A 146 12.45 -13.52 -2.31
CA GLY A 146 12.92 -12.15 -2.37
C GLY A 146 12.33 -11.44 -3.57
N GLY A 147 12.18 -10.13 -3.49
CA GLY A 147 11.65 -9.36 -4.62
C GLY A 147 12.10 -7.92 -4.61
N ALA A 148 12.07 -7.32 -5.79
CA ALA A 148 12.34 -5.90 -6.01
C ALA A 148 11.31 -5.32 -6.97
N ALA A 149 10.96 -4.05 -6.77
CA ALA A 149 10.08 -3.30 -7.68
C ALA A 149 10.63 -1.90 -7.94
N ILE A 150 10.31 -1.36 -9.09
CA ILE A 150 10.52 0.03 -9.45
C ILE A 150 9.18 0.64 -9.84
N LYS A 151 8.92 1.86 -9.37
CA LYS A 151 7.70 2.62 -9.64
C LYS A 151 8.04 4.04 -10.04
N GLY A 152 7.50 4.51 -11.17
CA GLY A 152 7.46 5.91 -11.55
C GLY A 152 6.14 6.52 -11.16
N VAL A 153 6.14 7.72 -10.58
CA VAL A 153 4.95 8.48 -10.25
C VAL A 153 4.95 9.76 -11.05
N PHE A 154 3.84 10.05 -11.72
CA PHE A 154 3.63 11.25 -12.51
C PHE A 154 2.38 11.96 -11.98
N SER A 155 2.55 13.17 -11.52
CA SER A 155 1.50 14.00 -10.93
C SER A 155 1.21 15.20 -11.81
N SER A 156 -0.06 15.51 -12.03
CA SER A 156 -0.53 16.67 -12.82
C SER A 156 -1.61 17.41 -12.05
N TYR A 157 -1.41 18.71 -11.82
CA TYR A 157 -2.30 19.57 -11.04
C TYR A 157 -2.37 20.97 -11.68
N GLY A 158 -3.49 21.33 -12.32
CA GLY A 158 -3.74 22.69 -12.80
C GLY A 158 -2.64 23.29 -13.70
N GLY A 159 -2.12 22.51 -14.66
CA GLY A 159 -1.02 22.96 -15.53
C GLY A 159 0.39 22.74 -14.99
N TYR A 160 0.53 22.31 -13.75
CA TYR A 160 1.80 21.94 -13.14
C TYR A 160 2.01 20.42 -13.17
N SER A 161 3.23 19.96 -13.30
CA SER A 161 3.58 18.54 -13.29
C SER A 161 4.77 18.25 -12.39
N ALA A 162 4.76 17.10 -11.77
CA ALA A 162 5.88 16.58 -10.99
C ALA A 162 6.09 15.09 -11.28
N ALA A 163 7.30 14.61 -11.09
CA ALA A 163 7.62 13.20 -11.25
C ALA A 163 8.55 12.71 -10.14
N ALA A 164 8.38 11.46 -9.75
CA ALA A 164 9.24 10.78 -8.80
C ALA A 164 9.50 9.34 -9.23
N VAL A 165 10.59 8.78 -8.74
CA VAL A 165 10.91 7.36 -8.86
C VAL A 165 11.07 6.76 -7.48
N SER A 166 10.58 5.53 -7.30
CA SER A 166 10.74 4.77 -6.07
C SER A 166 11.11 3.32 -6.34
N PHE A 167 11.78 2.70 -5.37
CA PHE A 167 12.18 1.31 -5.36
C PHE A 167 11.63 0.66 -4.09
N ASP A 168 11.12 -0.56 -4.26
CA ASP A 168 10.71 -1.41 -3.14
C ASP A 168 11.58 -2.68 -3.13
N LEU A 169 11.91 -3.14 -1.94
CA LEU A 169 12.57 -4.42 -1.71
C LEU A 169 11.74 -5.23 -0.72
N GLY A 170 11.59 -6.51 -0.98
CA GLY A 170 10.83 -7.42 -0.14
C GLY A 170 11.55 -8.73 0.12
N LEU A 171 11.35 -9.24 1.31
CA LEU A 171 11.76 -10.59 1.71
C LEU A 171 10.59 -11.23 2.43
N ASN A 172 10.28 -12.47 2.08
CA ASN A 172 9.24 -13.24 2.73
C ASN A 172 9.72 -14.65 3.07
N TYR A 173 9.37 -15.09 4.25
CA TYR A 173 9.41 -16.49 4.71
C TYR A 173 7.98 -17.02 4.78
N PHE A 174 7.72 -18.16 4.16
CA PHE A 174 6.43 -18.83 4.22
C PHE A 174 6.58 -20.31 4.50
N ASP A 175 5.90 -20.76 5.53
CA ASP A 175 5.76 -22.18 5.90
C ASP A 175 4.32 -22.63 5.61
N PRO A 176 4.09 -23.34 4.49
CA PRO A 176 2.75 -23.75 4.10
C PRO A 176 2.13 -24.79 5.05
N ASP A 177 2.97 -25.59 5.74
CA ASP A 177 2.49 -26.61 6.66
C ASP A 177 1.82 -26.00 7.91
N ARG A 178 2.20 -24.77 8.25
CA ARG A 178 1.71 -24.04 9.43
C ARG A 178 0.88 -22.81 9.09
N ASP A 179 0.66 -22.55 7.80
CA ASP A 179 0.11 -21.28 7.27
C ASP A 179 0.76 -20.07 7.96
N LEU A 180 2.10 -20.05 7.97
CA LEU A 180 2.91 -19.09 8.71
C LEU A 180 3.76 -18.27 7.76
N SER A 181 3.63 -16.97 7.80
CA SER A 181 4.41 -16.03 7.00
C SER A 181 5.06 -14.94 7.85
N PHE A 182 6.31 -14.63 7.53
CA PHE A 182 7.04 -13.45 8.02
C PHE A 182 7.57 -12.66 6.84
N SER A 183 7.39 -11.36 6.86
CA SER A 183 7.89 -10.48 5.81
C SER A 183 8.63 -9.28 6.36
N LEU A 184 9.60 -8.83 5.57
CA LEU A 184 10.28 -7.55 5.71
C LEU A 184 10.18 -6.81 4.37
N ALA A 185 9.76 -5.56 4.39
CA ALA A 185 9.68 -4.74 3.20
C ALA A 185 10.28 -3.34 3.44
N LEU A 186 11.15 -2.92 2.52
CA LEU A 186 11.56 -1.53 2.34
C LEU A 186 10.73 -0.97 1.20
N ARG A 187 9.92 0.04 1.46
CA ARG A 187 9.00 0.61 0.48
C ARG A 187 9.35 2.05 0.17
N ASN A 188 9.13 2.41 -1.09
CA ASN A 188 9.21 3.77 -1.58
C ASN A 188 10.58 4.44 -1.31
N VAL A 189 11.68 3.70 -1.44
CA VAL A 189 13.03 4.25 -1.41
C VAL A 189 13.25 5.01 -2.70
N GLY A 190 13.18 6.35 -2.67
CA GLY A 190 13.21 7.11 -3.91
C GLY A 190 13.36 8.61 -3.74
N ALA A 191 13.27 9.30 -4.87
CA ALA A 191 13.41 10.74 -4.94
C ALA A 191 12.48 11.33 -6.01
N GLN A 192 12.16 12.60 -5.80
CA GLN A 192 11.51 13.44 -6.80
C GLN A 192 12.50 13.76 -7.91
N ILE A 193 12.07 13.63 -9.17
CA ILE A 193 12.86 13.94 -10.37
C ILE A 193 12.55 15.35 -10.85
N SER A 194 11.26 15.73 -10.85
CA SER A 194 10.80 17.08 -11.17
C SER A 194 9.76 17.55 -10.16
N SER A 195 9.71 18.86 -9.88
CA SER A 195 8.83 19.48 -8.90
C SER A 195 7.86 20.46 -9.55
N PHE A 196 6.72 20.69 -8.91
CA PHE A 196 5.71 21.66 -9.38
C PHE A 196 6.22 23.11 -9.35
N ASP A 197 6.95 23.48 -8.31
CA ASP A 197 7.32 24.88 -7.99
C ASP A 197 8.78 25.06 -7.58
N GLY A 198 9.65 24.12 -7.93
CA GLY A 198 11.05 24.11 -7.51
C GLY A 198 11.29 23.61 -6.08
N ARG A 199 10.24 23.28 -5.31
CA ARG A 199 10.36 22.72 -3.97
C ARG A 199 10.46 21.21 -4.02
N THR A 200 11.51 20.66 -3.43
CA THR A 200 11.69 19.21 -3.34
C THR A 200 10.73 18.62 -2.30
N GLN A 201 9.92 17.67 -2.75
CA GLN A 201 9.06 16.88 -1.89
C GLN A 201 9.62 15.46 -1.75
N ARG A 202 9.32 14.81 -0.65
CA ARG A 202 9.87 13.49 -0.34
C ARG A 202 8.89 12.39 -0.71
N VAL A 203 9.43 11.29 -1.23
CA VAL A 203 8.69 10.05 -1.43
C VAL A 203 8.44 9.41 -0.06
N PRO A 204 7.25 8.82 0.21
CA PRO A 204 6.87 8.29 1.51
C PRO A 204 7.59 6.97 1.82
N PHE A 205 8.88 7.04 2.18
CA PHE A 205 9.69 5.89 2.56
C PHE A 205 9.12 5.19 3.80
N SER A 206 9.08 3.86 3.79
CA SER A 206 8.66 3.05 4.92
C SER A 206 9.47 1.75 5.03
N LEU A 207 9.85 1.39 6.25
CA LEU A 207 10.31 0.06 6.62
C LEU A 207 9.17 -0.64 7.36
N GLU A 208 8.80 -1.82 6.89
CA GLU A 208 7.66 -2.57 7.41
C GLU A 208 8.04 -4.02 7.74
N MET A 209 7.42 -4.55 8.79
CA MET A 209 7.52 -5.97 9.18
C MET A 209 6.11 -6.55 9.28
N GLY A 210 5.91 -7.73 8.70
CA GLY A 210 4.63 -8.41 8.70
C GLY A 210 4.71 -9.82 9.25
N TYR A 211 3.65 -10.22 9.93
CA TYR A 211 3.42 -11.56 10.45
C TYR A 211 2.00 -11.98 10.10
N THR A 212 1.84 -13.16 9.53
CA THR A 212 0.53 -13.77 9.25
C THR A 212 0.56 -15.22 9.66
N ARG A 213 -0.49 -15.68 10.33
CA ARG A 213 -0.60 -17.09 10.76
C ARG A 213 -2.05 -17.56 10.73
N GLY A 214 -2.28 -18.68 10.05
CA GLY A 214 -3.48 -19.48 10.19
C GLY A 214 -3.48 -20.27 11.49
N MET A 215 -4.64 -20.43 12.11
CA MET A 215 -4.80 -21.24 13.30
C MET A 215 -5.22 -22.67 12.92
N GLU A 216 -4.51 -23.65 13.44
CA GLU A 216 -4.86 -25.05 13.24
C GLU A 216 -6.29 -25.36 13.73
N HIS A 217 -7.03 -26.15 12.98
CA HIS A 217 -8.39 -26.59 13.29
C HIS A 217 -9.46 -25.49 13.39
N THR A 218 -9.15 -24.25 12.94
CA THR A 218 -10.11 -23.16 12.87
C THR A 218 -9.99 -22.43 11.52
N PRO A 219 -11.05 -21.81 11.04
CA PRO A 219 -10.99 -21.01 9.79
C PRO A 219 -10.36 -19.63 10.02
N LEU A 220 -9.63 -19.43 11.10
CA LEU A 220 -9.11 -18.10 11.48
C LEU A 220 -7.65 -17.95 11.05
N ARG A 221 -7.33 -16.83 10.43
CA ARG A 221 -5.98 -16.39 10.13
C ARG A 221 -5.80 -14.97 10.64
N PHE A 222 -4.73 -14.72 11.39
CA PHE A 222 -4.40 -13.42 11.95
C PHE A 222 -3.21 -12.80 11.23
N SER A 223 -3.25 -11.51 11.03
CA SER A 223 -2.15 -10.73 10.48
C SER A 223 -1.83 -9.54 11.39
N ILE A 224 -0.55 -9.25 11.54
CA ILE A 224 -0.03 -8.08 12.24
C ILE A 224 1.04 -7.48 11.34
N THR A 225 0.91 -6.20 11.03
CA THR A 225 1.93 -5.45 10.28
C THR A 225 2.39 -4.27 11.11
N ALA A 226 3.69 -4.18 11.33
CA ALA A 226 4.34 -3.01 11.88
C ALA A 226 4.83 -2.14 10.73
N THR A 227 4.29 -0.93 10.62
CA THR A 227 4.55 0.01 9.52
C THR A 227 5.43 1.17 9.99
N ASP A 228 6.13 1.80 9.06
CA ASP A 228 6.85 3.05 9.26
C ASP A 228 7.90 3.01 10.39
N LEU A 229 8.60 1.87 10.53
CA LEU A 229 9.52 1.57 11.63
C LEU A 229 10.74 2.48 11.73
N THR A 230 10.92 3.42 10.81
CA THR A 230 12.00 4.41 10.82
C THR A 230 11.62 5.75 11.45
N HIS A 231 10.34 5.96 11.75
CA HIS A 231 9.80 7.22 12.27
C HIS A 231 9.27 7.04 13.69
N TRP A 232 10.06 7.43 14.70
CA TRP A 232 9.72 7.27 16.12
C TRP A 232 9.57 8.58 16.90
N LYS A 233 9.67 9.72 16.20
CA LYS A 233 9.46 11.01 16.84
C LYS A 233 7.97 11.35 16.83
N LYS A 234 7.47 11.94 17.92
CA LYS A 234 6.10 12.44 18.00
C LYS A 234 5.75 13.41 16.86
N SER A 235 6.74 14.21 16.42
CA SER A 235 6.60 15.15 15.30
C SER A 235 6.41 14.49 13.93
N ASP A 236 6.65 13.19 13.82
CA ASP A 236 6.51 12.44 12.56
C ASP A 236 5.05 11.99 12.32
N PHE A 237 4.20 12.15 13.33
CA PHE A 237 2.79 11.75 13.28
C PHE A 237 1.89 12.97 13.47
N TYR A 238 0.76 12.97 12.78
CA TYR A 238 -0.27 13.95 13.01
C TYR A 238 -0.93 13.69 14.38
N THR A 239 -1.07 14.74 15.16
CA THR A 239 -1.77 14.70 16.45
C THR A 239 -2.91 15.70 16.39
N PRO A 240 -4.17 15.24 16.55
CA PRO A 240 -5.32 16.14 16.61
C PRO A 240 -5.17 17.19 17.72
N GLU A 241 -5.74 18.39 17.51
CA GLU A 241 -5.68 19.46 18.48
C GLU A 241 -6.23 19.02 19.86
N GLY A 242 -5.51 19.35 20.91
CA GLY A 242 -5.87 19.01 22.29
C GLY A 242 -5.50 17.59 22.73
N GLU A 243 -4.83 16.80 21.89
CA GLU A 243 -4.35 15.46 22.24
C GLU A 243 -2.81 15.42 22.38
N ASP A 244 -2.34 14.66 23.37
CA ASP A 244 -0.93 14.31 23.52
C ASP A 244 -0.65 12.91 22.98
N LEU A 245 0.39 12.78 22.16
CA LEU A 245 0.87 11.50 21.70
C LEU A 245 1.77 10.86 22.76
N SER A 246 1.20 9.99 23.61
CA SER A 246 1.96 9.19 24.55
C SER A 246 2.79 8.12 23.82
N PHE A 247 3.83 7.57 24.47
CA PHE A 247 4.67 6.51 23.87
C PHE A 247 3.82 5.27 23.50
N GLY A 248 2.83 4.90 24.30
CA GLY A 248 1.92 3.79 23.97
C GLY A 248 1.08 4.04 22.71
N LYS A 249 0.55 5.28 22.54
CA LYS A 249 -0.16 5.68 21.33
C LYS A 249 0.79 5.71 20.12
N LEU A 250 2.03 6.18 20.29
CA LEU A 250 3.06 6.17 19.25
C LEU A 250 3.34 4.74 18.77
N LEU A 251 3.53 3.81 19.70
CA LEU A 251 3.73 2.39 19.37
C LEU A 251 2.53 1.83 18.61
N LEU A 252 1.31 2.11 19.05
CA LEU A 252 0.09 1.67 18.38
C LEU A 252 -0.04 2.25 16.96
N ASN A 253 0.41 3.48 16.72
CA ASN A 253 0.39 4.08 15.38
C ASN A 253 1.25 3.33 14.35
N HIS A 254 2.18 2.50 14.80
CA HIS A 254 2.93 1.61 13.91
C HIS A 254 2.22 0.30 13.62
N LEU A 255 1.12 -0.03 14.30
CA LEU A 255 0.48 -1.33 14.20
C LEU A 255 -0.79 -1.30 13.34
N VAL A 256 -0.88 -2.32 12.49
CA VAL A 256 -2.07 -2.70 11.76
C VAL A 256 -2.35 -4.16 12.06
N VAL A 257 -3.57 -4.47 12.45
CA VAL A 257 -3.98 -5.84 12.76
C VAL A 257 -5.15 -6.26 11.88
N GLY A 258 -5.16 -7.52 11.50
CA GLY A 258 -6.22 -8.10 10.67
C GLY A 258 -6.57 -9.51 11.10
N VAL A 259 -7.78 -9.91 10.78
CA VAL A 259 -8.28 -11.27 10.93
C VAL A 259 -9.06 -11.68 9.70
N ASP A 260 -8.77 -12.86 9.20
CA ASP A 260 -9.53 -13.54 8.17
C ASP A 260 -10.32 -14.69 8.79
N VAL A 261 -11.53 -14.87 8.28
CA VAL A 261 -12.32 -16.09 8.43
C VAL A 261 -12.31 -16.78 7.07
N VAL A 262 -11.42 -17.75 6.89
CA VAL A 262 -11.26 -18.52 5.65
C VAL A 262 -12.24 -19.67 5.68
N LEU A 263 -13.45 -19.46 5.14
CA LEU A 263 -14.54 -20.44 5.18
C LEU A 263 -14.33 -21.59 4.20
N SER A 264 -13.57 -21.34 3.14
CA SER A 264 -13.13 -22.35 2.17
C SER A 264 -11.93 -21.80 1.39
N ASP A 265 -11.27 -22.64 0.58
CA ASP A 265 -10.21 -22.21 -0.34
C ASP A 265 -10.66 -21.11 -1.32
N ASN A 266 -11.97 -20.97 -1.48
CA ASN A 266 -12.59 -20.06 -2.45
C ASN A 266 -13.27 -18.84 -1.83
N PHE A 267 -13.48 -18.81 -0.51
CA PHE A 267 -14.23 -17.72 0.12
C PHE A 267 -13.67 -17.34 1.48
N TYR A 268 -13.43 -16.04 1.67
CA TYR A 268 -13.02 -15.47 2.94
C TYR A 268 -13.83 -14.22 3.30
N LEU A 269 -13.93 -13.97 4.59
CA LEU A 269 -14.32 -12.71 5.17
C LEU A 269 -13.12 -12.14 5.94
N ALA A 270 -12.88 -10.84 5.82
CA ALA A 270 -11.75 -10.19 6.46
C ALA A 270 -12.19 -8.95 7.24
N ALA A 271 -11.54 -8.72 8.36
CA ALA A 271 -11.70 -7.51 9.15
C ALA A 271 -10.33 -7.03 9.65
N GLY A 272 -10.15 -5.71 9.73
CA GLY A 272 -8.88 -5.14 10.17
C GLY A 272 -9.04 -3.86 10.95
N TYR A 273 -7.96 -3.48 11.61
CA TYR A 273 -7.86 -2.24 12.34
C TYR A 273 -6.49 -1.59 12.17
N ASN A 274 -6.50 -0.35 11.67
CA ASN A 274 -5.32 0.49 11.52
C ASN A 274 -5.34 1.55 12.62
N PHE A 275 -4.48 1.39 13.62
CA PHE A 275 -4.43 2.27 14.80
C PHE A 275 -4.03 3.70 14.43
N ARG A 276 -3.08 3.88 13.52
CA ARG A 276 -2.65 5.20 13.05
C ARG A 276 -3.80 5.94 12.38
N ARG A 277 -4.49 5.29 11.45
CA ARG A 277 -5.64 5.85 10.74
C ARG A 277 -6.78 6.22 11.69
N ALA A 278 -7.05 5.36 12.70
CA ALA A 278 -8.04 5.64 13.75
C ALA A 278 -7.67 6.87 14.57
N HIS A 279 -6.38 7.12 14.81
CA HIS A 279 -5.89 8.27 15.55
C HIS A 279 -5.85 9.54 14.70
N GLU A 280 -5.26 9.47 13.50
CA GLU A 280 -5.04 10.66 12.64
C GLU A 280 -6.33 11.18 11.99
N LEU A 281 -7.34 10.32 11.75
CA LEU A 281 -8.64 10.71 11.19
C LEU A 281 -9.69 11.08 12.26
N LYS A 282 -9.27 11.47 13.46
CA LYS A 282 -10.18 12.03 14.44
C LYS A 282 -10.58 13.45 14.05
N ALA A 283 -11.89 13.71 14.09
CA ALA A 283 -12.47 15.04 13.96
C ALA A 283 -13.44 15.28 15.10
N ALA A 284 -13.41 16.45 15.74
CA ALA A 284 -14.25 16.82 16.89
C ALA A 284 -14.24 15.75 18.03
N GLY A 285 -13.08 15.15 18.29
CA GLY A 285 -12.90 14.14 19.36
C GLY A 285 -13.40 12.73 19.02
N SER A 286 -13.96 12.49 17.84
CA SER A 286 -14.45 11.18 17.39
C SER A 286 -13.72 10.68 16.15
N ALA A 287 -13.37 9.40 16.13
CA ALA A 287 -12.78 8.74 14.96
C ALA A 287 -13.82 8.37 13.88
N HIS A 288 -15.11 8.50 14.15
CA HIS A 288 -16.21 8.20 13.21
C HIS A 288 -16.02 6.87 12.44
N GLY A 289 -15.50 5.85 13.11
CA GLY A 289 -15.23 4.54 12.51
C GLY A 289 -13.94 4.44 11.70
N ALA A 290 -13.11 5.49 11.64
CA ALA A 290 -11.79 5.43 11.00
C ALA A 290 -10.92 4.35 11.64
N GLY A 291 -10.05 3.75 10.82
CA GLY A 291 -9.20 2.63 11.22
C GLY A 291 -9.86 1.25 11.09
N ARG A 292 -11.19 1.15 11.13
CA ARG A 292 -11.91 -0.11 10.93
C ARG A 292 -12.01 -0.41 9.44
N THR A 293 -11.79 -1.68 9.08
CA THR A 293 -11.89 -2.16 7.71
C THR A 293 -12.59 -3.50 7.68
N LEU A 294 -13.32 -3.77 6.61
CA LEU A 294 -14.04 -5.02 6.39
C LEU A 294 -13.91 -5.40 4.91
N GLY A 295 -14.01 -6.67 4.61
CA GLY A 295 -14.08 -7.12 3.22
C GLY A 295 -14.40 -8.60 3.09
N ALA A 296 -14.57 -8.99 1.83
CA ALA A 296 -14.82 -10.36 1.44
C ALA A 296 -14.18 -10.64 0.08
N GLY A 297 -13.84 -11.89 -0.15
CA GLY A 297 -13.35 -12.34 -1.44
C GLY A 297 -13.89 -13.70 -1.82
N LEU A 298 -14.08 -13.88 -3.12
CA LEU A 298 -14.59 -15.10 -3.72
C LEU A 298 -13.75 -15.48 -4.93
N SER A 299 -13.32 -16.72 -4.99
CA SER A 299 -12.67 -17.32 -6.15
C SER A 299 -13.59 -18.32 -6.81
N VAL A 300 -13.82 -18.19 -8.12
CA VAL A 300 -14.63 -19.11 -8.91
C VAL A 300 -13.84 -19.52 -10.14
N ARG A 301 -13.37 -20.76 -10.17
CA ARG A 301 -12.51 -21.28 -11.23
C ARG A 301 -11.26 -20.39 -11.41
N ARG A 302 -11.16 -19.69 -12.54
CA ARG A 302 -10.05 -18.79 -12.90
C ARG A 302 -10.30 -17.33 -12.53
N CYS A 303 -11.49 -17.00 -12.02
CA CYS A 303 -11.87 -15.65 -11.66
C CYS A 303 -11.75 -15.45 -10.15
N ARG A 304 -11.24 -14.28 -9.74
CA ARG A 304 -11.20 -13.81 -8.36
C ARG A 304 -11.94 -12.49 -8.25
N PHE A 305 -12.77 -12.38 -7.24
CA PHE A 305 -13.54 -11.18 -6.93
C PHE A 305 -13.26 -10.80 -5.49
N GLY A 306 -13.13 -9.53 -5.24
CA GLY A 306 -12.95 -9.02 -3.89
C GLY A 306 -13.61 -7.67 -3.73
N ALA A 307 -14.12 -7.40 -2.53
CA ALA A 307 -14.66 -6.11 -2.15
C ALA A 307 -14.24 -5.78 -0.73
N SER A 308 -13.92 -4.52 -0.47
CA SER A 308 -13.62 -4.05 0.88
C SER A 308 -14.14 -2.65 1.13
N TYR A 309 -14.39 -2.40 2.40
CA TYR A 309 -14.77 -1.11 2.97
C TYR A 309 -13.66 -0.64 3.90
N ALA A 310 -13.22 0.59 3.72
CA ALA A 310 -12.27 1.27 4.59
C ALA A 310 -12.52 2.77 4.59
N LYS A 311 -12.01 3.46 5.60
CA LYS A 311 -12.08 4.92 5.67
C LYS A 311 -10.67 5.48 5.51
N TYR A 312 -10.41 6.09 4.34
CA TYR A 312 -9.12 6.73 4.00
C TYR A 312 -9.17 8.25 4.11
N HIS A 313 -10.34 8.83 4.27
CA HIS A 313 -10.55 10.26 4.43
C HIS A 313 -11.52 10.55 5.58
N VAL A 314 -11.41 11.74 6.22
CA VAL A 314 -12.23 12.11 7.38
C VAL A 314 -13.71 12.14 7.01
N SER A 315 -14.05 12.69 5.84
CA SER A 315 -15.44 12.93 5.45
C SER A 315 -16.14 11.72 4.87
N THR A 316 -15.40 10.80 4.20
CA THR A 316 -16.01 9.71 3.43
C THR A 316 -15.38 8.35 3.70
N SER A 317 -16.14 7.32 3.34
CA SER A 317 -15.68 5.94 3.29
C SER A 317 -15.34 5.54 1.86
N SER A 318 -14.39 4.63 1.71
CA SER A 318 -13.94 4.11 0.44
C SER A 318 -14.39 2.66 0.27
N LEU A 319 -14.81 2.33 -0.94
CA LEU A 319 -15.09 0.96 -1.37
C LEU A 319 -14.06 0.57 -2.43
N LEU A 320 -13.35 -0.52 -2.23
CA LEU A 320 -12.40 -1.07 -3.18
C LEU A 320 -12.92 -2.39 -3.73
N PHE A 321 -12.98 -2.49 -5.03
CA PHE A 321 -13.39 -3.69 -5.76
C PHE A 321 -12.22 -4.24 -6.57
N ASN A 322 -12.12 -5.56 -6.62
CA ASN A 322 -11.13 -6.29 -7.38
C ASN A 322 -11.79 -7.32 -8.30
N VAL A 323 -11.25 -7.44 -9.51
CA VAL A 323 -11.57 -8.53 -10.44
C VAL A 323 -10.26 -9.08 -10.99
N GLY A 324 -9.99 -10.36 -10.77
CA GLY A 324 -8.79 -11.06 -11.23
C GLY A 324 -9.15 -12.24 -12.14
N TYR A 325 -8.24 -12.55 -13.07
CA TYR A 325 -8.34 -13.68 -13.97
C TYR A 325 -6.99 -14.33 -14.19
N THR A 326 -6.91 -15.66 -14.11
CA THR A 326 -5.74 -16.47 -14.43
C THR A 326 -5.99 -17.22 -15.74
N PHE A 327 -5.12 -17.00 -16.75
CA PHE A 327 -5.26 -17.54 -18.11
C PHE A 327 -4.91 -19.05 -18.23
#